data_2abb432f6eace2678657c67e04fd1920
#
_entry.id   2abb432f6eace2678657c67e04fd1920
#
_cell.length_a   1.000
_cell.length_b   1.000
_cell.length_c   1.000
_cell.angle_alpha   90.00
_cell.angle_beta   90.00
_cell.angle_gamma   90.00
#
_symmetry.space_group_name_H-M   'P 1'
#
loop_
_entity.id
_entity.type
_entity.pdbx_description
1 polymer ?
#
loop_
_entity_poly.entity_id
_entity_poly.type
_entity_poly.pdbx_seq_one_letter_code
_entity_poly.pdbx_strand_id
1 'polypeptide(L)'
;PVATQSRDSEVVIEKVADGFKVSWTTMSSDLDDGSKAKVKASSLTFKRTKTPGLFVDVKSGDPLKGKKSTWARITGDALTINQLVVAADGQWDVTTYERTLSGSDRMKLLFTRIKHGAVARQARLEMQLASRSTR
;
A
#
# COMPACT_ATOMS: atom_id res chain seq x y z
N PRO A 1 16.80 -10.89 9.40
CA PRO A 1 15.38 -11.02 9.13
C PRO A 1 15.14 -11.42 7.70
N VAL A 2 14.59 -12.56 7.55
CA VAL A 2 14.29 -13.06 6.23
C VAL A 2 13.06 -12.34 5.73
N ALA A 3 13.25 -11.48 4.76
CA ALA A 3 12.13 -10.86 4.11
C ALA A 3 11.38 -11.92 3.32
N THR A 4 10.12 -12.08 3.61
CA THR A 4 9.27 -12.89 2.77
C THR A 4 9.24 -12.24 1.39
N GLN A 5 9.79 -12.91 0.41
CA GLN A 5 9.71 -12.41 -0.95
C GLN A 5 8.29 -12.64 -1.44
N SER A 6 7.57 -11.57 -1.66
CA SER A 6 6.29 -11.67 -2.33
C SER A 6 6.57 -11.80 -3.82
N ARG A 7 6.24 -12.94 -4.36
CA ARG A 7 6.22 -13.14 -5.81
C ARG A 7 4.81 -12.90 -6.28
N ASP A 8 4.68 -12.43 -7.49
CA ASP A 8 3.40 -12.30 -8.19
C ASP A 8 2.39 -11.43 -7.43
N SER A 9 2.88 -10.32 -6.92
CA SER A 9 2.00 -9.31 -6.38
C SER A 9 1.22 -8.67 -7.52
N GLU A 10 -0.09 -8.83 -7.50
CA GLU A 10 -0.98 -8.21 -8.47
C GLU A 10 -1.66 -7.03 -7.82
N VAL A 11 -1.60 -5.88 -8.48
CA VAL A 11 -2.22 -4.65 -7.99
C VAL A 11 -3.23 -4.18 -9.01
N VAL A 12 -4.44 -3.91 -8.57
CA VAL A 12 -5.51 -3.35 -9.39
C VAL A 12 -5.94 -2.03 -8.79
N ILE A 13 -5.89 -0.98 -9.58
CA ILE A 13 -6.38 0.34 -9.18
C ILE A 13 -7.57 0.66 -10.07
N GLU A 14 -8.74 0.86 -9.46
CA GLU A 14 -9.95 1.10 -10.21
C GLU A 14 -10.69 2.32 -9.67
N LYS A 15 -11.30 3.06 -10.58
CA LYS A 15 -12.08 4.23 -10.23
C LYS A 15 -13.40 3.81 -9.60
N VAL A 16 -13.77 4.46 -8.50
CA VAL A 16 -15.08 4.29 -7.86
C VAL A 16 -15.76 5.65 -7.78
N ALA A 17 -17.02 5.68 -7.32
CA ALA A 17 -17.86 6.87 -7.40
C ALA A 17 -17.20 8.13 -6.85
N ASP A 18 -16.51 8.03 -5.72
CA ASP A 18 -15.98 9.18 -4.99
C ASP A 18 -14.46 9.15 -4.79
N GLY A 19 -13.78 8.34 -5.59
CA GLY A 19 -12.33 8.19 -5.43
C GLY A 19 -11.82 7.00 -6.22
N PHE A 20 -11.07 6.14 -5.52
CA PHE A 20 -10.51 4.95 -6.17
C PHE A 20 -10.34 3.82 -5.16
N LYS A 21 -10.23 2.62 -5.67
CA LYS A 21 -9.99 1.42 -4.88
C LYS A 21 -8.69 0.79 -5.33
N VAL A 22 -7.85 0.44 -4.37
CA VAL A 22 -6.61 -0.29 -4.62
C VAL A 22 -6.77 -1.69 -4.04
N SER A 23 -6.61 -2.68 -4.88
CA SER A 23 -6.65 -4.09 -4.47
C SER A 23 -5.33 -4.73 -4.83
N TRP A 24 -4.85 -5.59 -3.95
CA TRP A 24 -3.62 -6.32 -4.24
C TRP A 24 -3.67 -7.71 -3.65
N THR A 25 -2.93 -8.61 -4.29
CA THR A 25 -2.73 -9.96 -3.80
C THR A 25 -1.26 -10.17 -3.51
N THR A 26 -0.98 -10.85 -2.44
CA THR A 26 0.37 -11.21 -2.05
C THR A 26 0.43 -12.72 -1.94
N MET A 27 1.39 -13.30 -2.64
CA MET A 27 1.70 -14.71 -2.50
C MET A 27 2.90 -14.85 -1.58
N SER A 28 2.72 -15.55 -0.49
CA SER A 28 3.82 -15.88 0.40
C SER A 28 3.99 -17.38 0.44
N SER A 29 5.23 -17.85 0.28
CA SER A 29 5.56 -19.24 0.47
C SER A 29 6.39 -19.37 1.73
N ASP A 30 5.95 -20.24 2.61
CA ASP A 30 6.72 -20.60 3.78
C ASP A 30 7.50 -21.86 3.44
N LEU A 31 8.77 -21.69 3.16
CA LEU A 31 9.62 -22.80 2.74
C LEU A 31 10.03 -23.72 3.87
N ASP A 32 9.90 -23.25 5.11
CA ASP A 32 10.43 -23.98 6.26
C ASP A 32 9.55 -25.16 6.66
N ASP A 33 8.26 -25.09 6.44
CA ASP A 33 7.36 -26.16 6.84
C ASP A 33 6.79 -26.93 5.64
N GLY A 34 7.22 -26.61 4.44
CA GLY A 34 6.73 -27.26 3.24
C GLY A 34 5.28 -26.98 2.92
N SER A 35 4.70 -25.97 3.55
CA SER A 35 3.30 -25.65 3.31
C SER A 35 3.12 -25.01 1.94
N LYS A 36 1.89 -25.06 1.46
CA LYS A 36 1.53 -24.46 0.18
C LYS A 36 1.62 -22.95 0.27
N ALA A 37 1.94 -22.32 -0.85
CA ALA A 37 1.91 -20.87 -0.96
C ALA A 37 0.54 -20.34 -0.56
N LYS A 38 0.54 -19.32 0.27
CA LYS A 38 -0.69 -18.64 0.70
C LYS A 38 -0.90 -17.40 -0.12
N VAL A 39 -2.12 -17.23 -0.62
CA VAL A 39 -2.51 -16.01 -1.32
C VAL A 39 -3.34 -15.16 -0.37
N LYS A 40 -2.90 -13.95 -0.17
CA LYS A 40 -3.61 -12.97 0.65
C LYS A 40 -4.08 -11.84 -0.22
N ALA A 41 -5.37 -11.55 -0.19
CA ALA A 41 -5.96 -10.43 -0.90
C ALA A 41 -6.30 -9.32 0.09
N SER A 42 -6.02 -8.10 -0.32
CA SER A 42 -6.32 -6.92 0.49
C SER A 42 -6.83 -5.80 -0.40
N SER A 43 -7.61 -4.91 0.16
CA SER A 43 -8.08 -3.74 -0.59
C SER A 43 -8.27 -2.55 0.33
N LEU A 44 -8.12 -1.36 -0.27
CA LEU A 44 -8.38 -0.09 0.38
C LEU A 44 -9.25 0.74 -0.55
N THR A 45 -10.27 1.39 -0.01
CA THR A 45 -11.11 2.30 -0.77
C THR A 45 -10.88 3.71 -0.27
N PHE A 46 -10.49 4.58 -1.18
CA PHE A 46 -10.17 5.96 -0.89
C PHE A 46 -11.24 6.89 -1.44
N LYS A 47 -11.62 7.88 -0.66
CA LYS A 47 -12.53 8.93 -1.08
C LYS A 47 -11.80 10.27 -1.15
N ARG A 48 -12.33 11.17 -1.98
CA ARG A 48 -11.77 12.50 -2.13
C ARG A 48 -11.90 13.30 -0.84
N THR A 49 -10.94 14.19 -0.64
CA THR A 49 -11.01 15.22 0.40
C THR A 49 -11.22 16.59 -0.24
N LYS A 50 -11.30 17.61 0.56
CA LYS A 50 -11.38 18.99 0.07
C LYS A 50 -10.10 19.45 -0.62
N THR A 51 -9.00 18.75 -0.39
CA THR A 51 -7.72 19.07 -1.00
C THR A 51 -7.54 18.23 -2.25
N PRO A 52 -7.37 18.84 -3.43
CA PRO A 52 -7.12 18.08 -4.66
C PRO A 52 -5.89 17.17 -4.53
N GLY A 53 -6.01 15.97 -5.03
CA GLY A 53 -4.92 14.98 -4.97
C GLY A 53 -4.76 14.29 -3.64
N LEU A 54 -5.51 14.68 -2.62
CA LEU A 54 -5.47 14.04 -1.31
C LEU A 54 -6.73 13.23 -1.07
N PHE A 55 -6.55 11.96 -0.68
CA PHE A 55 -7.64 11.02 -0.48
C PHE A 55 -7.49 10.39 0.90
N VAL A 56 -8.60 9.93 1.45
CA VAL A 56 -8.60 9.26 2.75
C VAL A 56 -9.31 7.92 2.63
N ASP A 57 -8.78 6.91 3.31
CA ASP A 57 -9.42 5.60 3.38
C ASP A 57 -10.76 5.72 4.11
N VAL A 58 -11.79 5.15 3.53
CA VAL A 58 -13.16 5.22 4.09
C VAL A 58 -13.25 4.57 5.47
N LYS A 59 -12.30 3.69 5.81
CA LYS A 59 -12.22 3.04 7.12
C LYS A 59 -11.21 3.69 8.04
N SER A 60 -10.63 4.81 7.64
CA SER A 60 -9.62 5.50 8.45
C SER A 60 -10.23 6.00 9.74
N GLY A 61 -9.49 5.84 10.84
CA GLY A 61 -9.95 6.27 12.15
C GLY A 61 -8.94 7.20 12.84
N ASP A 62 -9.20 7.50 14.11
CA ASP A 62 -8.34 8.35 14.90
C ASP A 62 -7.16 7.54 15.45
N PRO A 63 -5.92 7.86 15.03
CA PRO A 63 -4.77 7.12 15.51
C PRO A 63 -4.55 7.25 17.02
N LEU A 64 -4.98 8.35 17.62
CA LEU A 64 -4.86 8.53 19.07
C LEU A 64 -5.82 7.63 19.84
N LYS A 65 -6.82 7.06 19.17
CA LYS A 65 -7.74 6.09 19.76
C LYS A 65 -7.40 4.66 19.37
N GLY A 66 -6.16 4.43 18.91
CA GLY A 66 -5.70 3.12 18.52
C GLY A 66 -6.17 2.64 17.16
N LYS A 67 -6.76 3.51 16.38
CA LYS A 67 -7.25 3.16 15.05
C LYS A 67 -6.21 3.49 13.99
N LYS A 68 -6.21 2.71 12.93
CA LYS A 68 -5.31 2.92 11.81
C LYS A 68 -5.80 4.12 11.00
N SER A 69 -4.90 5.04 10.68
CA SER A 69 -5.18 6.18 9.82
C SER A 69 -4.46 5.97 8.49
N THR A 70 -5.21 5.95 7.40
CA THR A 70 -4.68 5.68 6.07
C THR A 70 -5.14 6.76 5.11
N TRP A 71 -4.19 7.35 4.41
CA TRP A 71 -4.50 8.37 3.40
C TRP A 71 -3.60 8.16 2.19
N ALA A 72 -4.01 8.75 1.08
CA ALA A 72 -3.29 8.63 -0.17
C ALA A 72 -3.13 9.99 -0.83
N ARG A 73 -2.06 10.13 -1.57
CA ARG A 73 -1.79 11.33 -2.35
C ARG A 73 -1.43 10.92 -3.78
N ILE A 74 -2.04 11.61 -4.74
CA ILE A 74 -1.72 11.44 -6.14
C ILE A 74 -1.03 12.72 -6.62
N THR A 75 0.18 12.56 -7.14
CA THR A 75 0.97 13.68 -7.69
C THR A 75 1.57 13.20 -9.00
N GLY A 76 1.06 13.72 -10.13
CA GLY A 76 1.53 13.27 -11.44
C GLY A 76 1.34 11.78 -11.62
N ASP A 77 2.43 11.07 -11.87
CA ASP A 77 2.42 9.61 -12.08
C ASP A 77 2.63 8.81 -10.80
N ALA A 78 2.64 9.47 -9.66
CA ALA A 78 2.92 8.82 -8.38
C ALA A 78 1.67 8.75 -7.52
N LEU A 79 1.43 7.56 -6.97
CA LEU A 79 0.42 7.31 -5.93
C LEU A 79 1.15 6.91 -4.66
N THR A 80 0.99 7.71 -3.62
CA THR A 80 1.58 7.41 -2.32
C THR A 80 0.48 7.09 -1.32
N ILE A 81 0.57 5.94 -0.69
CA ILE A 81 -0.35 5.52 0.36
C ILE A 81 0.42 5.50 1.68
N ASN A 82 -0.08 6.22 2.66
CA ASN A 82 0.51 6.31 3.98
C ASN A 82 -0.43 5.72 5.02
N GLN A 83 0.14 4.98 5.96
CA GLN A 83 -0.62 4.32 7.00
C GLN A 83 0.06 4.58 8.33
N LEU A 84 -0.66 5.18 9.27
CA LEU A 84 -0.16 5.53 10.59
C LEU A 84 -0.87 4.71 11.65
N VAL A 85 -0.09 4.10 12.53
CA VAL A 85 -0.58 3.39 13.70
C VAL A 85 0.13 3.93 14.92
N VAL A 86 -0.61 4.25 15.98
CA VAL A 86 -0.05 4.69 17.26
C VAL A 86 -0.39 3.63 18.29
N ALA A 87 0.64 3.11 18.95
CA ALA A 87 0.46 2.11 19.99
C ALA A 87 0.00 2.75 21.31
N ALA A 88 -0.45 1.92 22.24
CA ALA A 88 -0.95 2.38 23.53
C ALA A 88 0.08 3.17 24.34
N ASP A 89 1.35 2.88 24.12
CA ASP A 89 2.46 3.59 24.79
C ASP A 89 2.85 4.90 24.08
N GLY A 90 2.13 5.29 23.04
CA GLY A 90 2.40 6.50 22.28
C GLY A 90 3.41 6.34 21.15
N GLN A 91 4.00 5.18 21.00
CA GLN A 91 4.93 4.94 19.92
C GLN A 91 4.19 4.80 18.60
N TRP A 92 4.77 5.29 17.52
CA TRP A 92 4.10 5.35 16.24
C TRP A 92 4.89 4.61 15.16
N ASP A 93 4.14 4.18 14.15
CA ASP A 93 4.64 3.37 13.06
C ASP A 93 3.97 3.88 11.78
N VAL A 94 4.77 4.30 10.81
CA VAL A 94 4.27 4.78 9.52
C VAL A 94 4.78 3.87 8.43
N THR A 95 3.85 3.38 7.64
CA THR A 95 4.16 2.60 6.44
C THR A 95 3.77 3.41 5.22
N THR A 96 4.69 3.55 4.29
CA THR A 96 4.47 4.29 3.05
C THR A 96 4.69 3.38 1.85
N TYR A 97 3.71 3.38 0.94
CA TYR A 97 3.80 2.69 -0.34
C TYR A 97 3.78 3.74 -1.42
N GLU A 98 4.89 3.94 -2.09
CA GLU A 98 4.97 4.88 -3.21
C GLU A 98 5.02 4.11 -4.51
N ARG A 99 3.99 4.26 -5.32
CA ARG A 99 3.89 3.62 -6.62
C ARG A 99 4.02 4.68 -7.70
N THR A 100 4.97 4.48 -8.59
CA THR A 100 5.24 5.43 -9.67
C THR A 100 5.20 4.69 -11.00
N LEU A 101 4.43 5.24 -11.93
CA LEU A 101 4.40 4.70 -13.30
C LEU A 101 5.72 5.00 -13.98
N SER A 102 6.30 3.98 -14.59
CA SER A 102 7.54 4.07 -15.32
C SER A 102 7.30 3.58 -16.74
N GLY A 103 7.11 4.52 -17.66
CA GLY A 103 6.68 4.17 -19.01
C GLY A 103 5.22 3.79 -19.03
N SER A 104 4.80 3.10 -20.09
CA SER A 104 3.41 2.73 -20.30
C SER A 104 3.00 1.42 -19.66
N ASP A 105 3.96 0.59 -19.26
CA ASP A 105 3.70 -0.77 -18.85
C ASP A 105 4.40 -1.20 -17.56
N ARG A 106 5.09 -0.29 -16.89
CA ARG A 106 5.83 -0.61 -15.68
C ARG A 106 5.44 0.29 -14.52
N MET A 107 5.55 -0.27 -13.33
CA MET A 107 5.30 0.45 -12.09
C MET A 107 6.42 0.13 -11.11
N LYS A 108 6.97 1.17 -10.48
CA LYS A 108 7.93 1.02 -9.41
C LYS A 108 7.24 1.20 -8.08
N LEU A 109 7.51 0.32 -7.16
CA LEU A 109 7.00 0.42 -5.79
C LEU A 109 8.17 0.62 -4.85
N LEU A 110 8.09 1.68 -4.06
CA LEU A 110 8.99 1.90 -2.94
C LEU A 110 8.19 1.75 -1.66
N PHE A 111 8.53 0.74 -0.88
CA PHE A 111 7.93 0.48 0.42
C PHE A 111 8.88 1.00 1.50
N THR A 112 8.37 1.80 2.41
CA THR A 112 9.15 2.31 3.54
C THR A 112 8.35 2.17 4.80
N ARG A 113 8.95 1.60 5.83
CA ARG A 113 8.38 1.53 7.16
C ARG A 113 9.26 2.30 8.11
N ILE A 114 8.66 3.26 8.79
CA ILE A 114 9.33 4.09 9.78
C ILE A 114 8.74 3.75 11.15
N LYS A 115 9.59 3.32 12.06
CA LYS A 115 9.19 2.95 13.41
C LYS A 115 10.07 3.70 14.39
N HIS A 116 9.44 4.37 15.36
CA HIS A 116 10.15 5.19 16.34
C HIS A 116 11.05 6.26 15.72
N GLY A 117 10.62 6.85 14.61
CA GLY A 117 11.38 7.90 13.93
C GLY A 117 12.56 7.44 13.08
N ALA A 118 12.80 6.14 12.99
CA ALA A 118 13.88 5.59 12.18
C ALA A 118 13.35 4.63 11.12
N VAL A 119 14.03 4.56 9.98
CA VAL A 119 13.66 3.64 8.92
C VAL A 119 13.91 2.21 9.40
N ALA A 120 12.83 1.46 9.60
CA ALA A 120 12.91 0.07 10.04
C ALA A 120 13.06 -0.89 8.87
N ARG A 121 12.46 -0.55 7.72
CA ARG A 121 12.51 -1.40 6.54
C ARG A 121 12.26 -0.58 5.29
N GLN A 122 12.95 -0.94 4.23
CA GLN A 122 12.73 -0.35 2.92
C GLN A 122 12.90 -1.43 1.85
N ALA A 123 12.01 -1.45 0.88
CA ALA A 123 12.05 -2.41 -0.20
C ALA A 123 11.63 -1.75 -1.49
N ARG A 124 12.25 -2.15 -2.59
CA ARG A 124 11.92 -1.65 -3.92
C ARG A 124 11.50 -2.81 -4.79
N LEU A 125 10.42 -2.62 -5.51
CA LEU A 125 9.91 -3.62 -6.45
C LEU A 125 9.58 -2.92 -7.76
N GLU A 126 9.76 -3.66 -8.84
CA GLU A 126 9.32 -3.22 -10.15
C GLU A 126 8.31 -4.21 -10.67
N MET A 127 7.17 -3.70 -11.13
CA MET A 127 6.08 -4.52 -11.61
C MET A 127 5.78 -4.18 -13.06
N GLN A 128 5.41 -5.18 -13.81
CA GLN A 128 4.93 -5.00 -15.17
C GLN A 128 3.42 -5.02 -15.15
N LEU A 129 2.81 -4.13 -15.93
CA LEU A 129 1.37 -4.13 -16.10
C LEU A 129 0.96 -5.35 -16.91
N ALA A 130 0.15 -6.21 -16.32
CA ALA A 130 -0.35 -7.39 -17.00
C ALA A 130 -1.46 -7.03 -17.99
N SER A 131 -2.31 -6.09 -17.60
CA SER A 131 -3.36 -5.58 -18.47
C SER A 131 -3.78 -4.20 -17.99
N ARG A 132 -4.29 -3.39 -18.90
CA ARG A 132 -4.84 -2.08 -18.58
C ARG A 132 -6.35 -2.16 -18.57
N SER A 133 -6.94 -1.71 -17.46
CA SER A 133 -8.37 -1.47 -17.45
C SER A 133 -8.67 -0.23 -18.29
N THR A 134 -9.52 -0.37 -19.28
CA THR A 134 -9.93 0.74 -20.14
C THR A 134 -11.21 1.40 -19.66
N ARG A 135 -11.67 1.06 -18.51
CA ARG A 135 -12.97 1.54 -18.02
C ARG A 135 -12.87 2.46 -16.86
#